data_582e34ac9d2f8f7ebe45e47526ab426e
#
_entry.id   582e34ac9d2f8f7ebe45e47526ab426e
#
_cell.length_a   1.000
_cell.length_b   1.000
_cell.length_c   1.000
_cell.angle_alpha   90.00
_cell.angle_beta   90.00
_cell.angle_gamma   90.00
#
_symmetry.space_group_name_H-M   'P 1'
#
loop_
_entity.id
_entity.type
_entity.pdbx_description
1 polymer ?
#
loop_
_entity_poly.entity_id
_entity_poly.type
_entity_poly.pdbx_seq_one_letter_code
_entity_poly.pdbx_strand_id
1 'polypeptide(L)'
;MCIGENQEEYSKGRTENKIKHQLTENLFPLKNLSKSVLIAYEPIYAIGSGIAVQNEHLEEVSLLIKDLVRDNLEIDLTLIYGGSVTPESAKNLAKVDGIDGFLVGNASLDPKEFANIAQSLE
;
A
#
# COMPACT_ATOMS: atom_id res chain seq x y z
N MET A 1 1.94 8.87 4.45
CA MET A 1 0.64 8.58 5.11
C MET A 1 0.38 7.09 5.00
N CYS A 2 0.00 6.41 6.11
CA CYS A 2 -0.36 4.99 6.10
C CYS A 2 -1.88 4.83 6.16
N ILE A 3 -2.42 3.96 5.33
CA ILE A 3 -3.86 3.63 5.27
C ILE A 3 -4.04 2.13 5.09
N GLY A 4 -5.14 1.61 5.56
CA GLY A 4 -5.48 0.19 5.42
C GLY A 4 -6.64 -0.20 6.31
N GLU A 5 -7.26 -1.30 5.99
CA GLU A 5 -8.36 -1.90 6.71
C GLU A 5 -7.89 -2.98 7.70
N ASN A 6 -8.73 -3.27 8.68
CA ASN A 6 -8.52 -4.40 9.58
C ASN A 6 -9.19 -5.69 9.05
N GLN A 7 -8.97 -6.81 9.76
CA GLN A 7 -9.50 -8.13 9.35
C GLN A 7 -11.03 -8.15 9.27
N GLU A 8 -11.73 -7.44 10.16
CA GLU A 8 -13.18 -7.38 10.15
C GLU A 8 -13.72 -6.59 8.96
N GLU A 9 -13.09 -5.45 8.65
CA GLU A 9 -13.43 -4.62 7.51
C GLU A 9 -13.19 -5.37 6.20
N TYR A 10 -12.04 -6.06 6.08
CA TYR A 10 -11.73 -6.92 4.94
C TYR A 10 -12.75 -8.04 4.75
N SER A 11 -13.02 -8.84 5.80
CA SER A 11 -13.92 -9.99 5.70
C SER A 11 -15.37 -9.61 5.39
N LYS A 12 -15.78 -8.39 5.72
CA LYS A 12 -17.11 -7.83 5.42
C LYS A 12 -17.18 -7.06 4.10
N GLY A 13 -16.11 -7.08 3.29
CA GLY A 13 -16.07 -6.35 2.02
C GLY A 13 -16.12 -4.82 2.17
N ARG A 14 -15.57 -4.27 3.27
CA ARG A 14 -15.61 -2.85 3.60
C ARG A 14 -14.30 -2.11 3.30
N THR A 15 -13.34 -2.77 2.63
CA THR A 15 -12.03 -2.18 2.28
C THR A 15 -12.20 -0.84 1.57
N GLU A 16 -13.02 -0.79 0.50
CA GLU A 16 -13.27 0.44 -0.26
C GLU A 16 -13.78 1.59 0.63
N ASN A 17 -14.79 1.32 1.45
CA ASN A 17 -15.34 2.34 2.36
C ASN A 17 -14.30 2.84 3.35
N LYS A 18 -13.46 1.95 3.88
CA LYS A 18 -12.38 2.30 4.80
C LYS A 18 -11.34 3.20 4.14
N ILE A 19 -10.86 2.82 2.96
CA ILE A 19 -9.87 3.59 2.20
C ILE A 19 -10.42 4.97 1.84
N LYS A 20 -11.65 5.04 1.31
CA LYS A 20 -12.32 6.32 1.01
C LYS A 20 -12.39 7.22 2.23
N HIS A 21 -12.83 6.68 3.38
CA HIS A 21 -12.93 7.44 4.62
C HIS A 21 -11.55 7.98 5.06
N GLN A 22 -10.52 7.14 5.08
CA GLN A 22 -9.18 7.55 5.48
C GLN A 22 -8.59 8.65 4.58
N LEU A 23 -8.78 8.56 3.26
CA LEU A 23 -8.34 9.60 2.31
C LEU A 23 -9.12 10.89 2.50
N THR A 24 -10.46 10.81 2.64
CA THR A 24 -11.32 11.98 2.82
C THR A 24 -10.98 12.76 4.08
N GLU A 25 -10.80 12.07 5.19
CA GLU A 25 -10.56 12.71 6.49
C GLU A 25 -9.12 13.23 6.66
N ASN A 26 -8.14 12.55 6.07
CA ASN A 26 -6.74 12.81 6.40
C ASN A 26 -5.92 13.40 5.25
N LEU A 27 -6.26 13.12 4.00
CA LEU A 27 -5.48 13.60 2.86
C LEU A 27 -6.15 14.77 2.14
N PHE A 28 -7.43 14.68 1.80
CA PHE A 28 -8.10 15.70 0.98
C PHE A 28 -8.12 17.10 1.61
N PRO A 29 -8.20 17.26 2.96
CA PRO A 29 -8.05 18.58 3.58
C PRO A 29 -6.68 19.24 3.35
N LEU A 30 -5.67 18.44 2.99
CA LEU A 30 -4.28 18.90 2.80
C LEU A 30 -3.95 19.29 1.35
N LYS A 31 -4.93 19.32 0.45
CA LYS A 31 -4.77 19.50 -1.01
C LYS A 31 -3.91 20.70 -1.43
N ASN A 32 -3.86 21.74 -0.62
CA ASN A 32 -3.09 22.95 -0.94
C ASN A 32 -1.71 23.00 -0.26
N LEU A 33 -1.34 21.97 0.51
CA LEU A 33 -0.14 21.98 1.33
C LEU A 33 1.04 21.23 0.70
N SER A 34 0.80 20.38 -0.29
CA SER A 34 1.86 19.60 -0.94
C SER A 34 1.55 19.40 -2.43
N LYS A 35 2.62 19.20 -3.21
CA LYS A 35 2.55 18.80 -4.62
C LYS A 35 2.74 17.30 -4.81
N SER A 36 3.14 16.58 -3.77
CA SER A 36 3.35 15.13 -3.81
C SER A 36 2.97 14.50 -2.48
N VAL A 37 2.57 13.24 -2.54
CA VAL A 37 2.27 12.41 -1.36
C VAL A 37 2.80 11.00 -1.58
N LEU A 38 3.37 10.43 -0.51
CA LEU A 38 3.64 9.00 -0.42
C LEU A 38 2.59 8.37 0.48
N ILE A 39 1.86 7.39 -0.07
CA ILE A 39 0.88 6.59 0.66
C ILE A 39 1.42 5.17 0.80
N ALA A 40 1.41 4.63 2.03
CA ALA A 40 1.62 3.22 2.29
C ALA A 40 0.26 2.54 2.52
N TYR A 41 -0.08 1.60 1.65
CA TYR A 41 -1.22 0.71 1.91
C TYR A 41 -0.77 -0.43 2.82
N GLU A 42 -1.31 -0.42 4.01
CA GLU A 42 -0.98 -1.34 5.10
C GLU A 42 -2.25 -2.06 5.59
N PRO A 43 -2.69 -3.15 4.92
CA PRO A 43 -3.77 -3.96 5.45
C PRO A 43 -3.33 -4.54 6.80
N ILE A 44 -3.99 -4.10 7.88
CA ILE A 44 -3.53 -4.34 9.26
C ILE A 44 -3.39 -5.83 9.57
N TYR A 45 -4.27 -6.65 9.00
CA TYR A 45 -4.25 -8.10 9.19
C TYR A 45 -3.04 -8.80 8.51
N ALA A 46 -2.40 -8.15 7.55
CA ALA A 46 -1.25 -8.71 6.85
C ALA A 46 0.09 -8.26 7.46
N ILE A 47 0.09 -7.25 8.36
CA ILE A 47 1.31 -6.74 8.98
C ILE A 47 1.90 -7.79 9.92
N GLY A 48 3.16 -8.19 9.69
CA GLY A 48 3.88 -9.14 10.54
C GLY A 48 3.31 -10.57 10.56
N SER A 49 2.31 -10.86 9.72
CA SER A 49 1.68 -12.19 9.64
C SER A 49 2.53 -13.22 8.91
N GLY A 50 3.53 -12.78 8.13
CA GLY A 50 4.29 -13.63 7.20
C GLY A 50 3.52 -13.95 5.92
N ILE A 51 2.27 -13.48 5.78
CA ILE A 51 1.40 -13.75 4.63
C ILE A 51 1.08 -12.41 3.97
N ALA A 52 1.51 -12.25 2.72
CA ALA A 52 1.13 -11.10 1.90
C ALA A 52 -0.35 -11.21 1.48
N VAL A 53 -0.99 -10.08 1.19
CA VAL A 53 -2.30 -10.07 0.55
C VAL A 53 -2.21 -10.71 -0.85
N GLN A 54 -3.35 -11.15 -1.38
CA GLN A 54 -3.42 -11.64 -2.76
C GLN A 54 -3.20 -10.50 -3.74
N ASN A 55 -2.52 -10.78 -4.85
CA ASN A 55 -2.17 -9.77 -5.84
C ASN A 55 -3.41 -9.07 -6.41
N GLU A 56 -4.47 -9.81 -6.66
CA GLU A 56 -5.73 -9.29 -7.19
C GLU A 56 -6.34 -8.25 -6.24
N HIS A 57 -6.34 -8.52 -4.93
CA HIS A 57 -6.82 -7.57 -3.93
C HIS A 57 -5.93 -6.33 -3.85
N LEU A 58 -4.60 -6.52 -3.89
CA LEU A 58 -3.65 -5.42 -3.88
C LEU A 58 -3.83 -4.51 -5.11
N GLU A 59 -4.03 -5.10 -6.29
CA GLU A 59 -4.28 -4.37 -7.53
C GLU A 59 -5.59 -3.56 -7.45
N GLU A 60 -6.69 -4.17 -7.03
CA GLU A 60 -7.98 -3.48 -6.85
C GLU A 60 -7.86 -2.28 -5.92
N VAL A 61 -7.20 -2.45 -4.76
CA VAL A 61 -7.02 -1.36 -3.79
C VAL A 61 -6.07 -0.30 -4.30
N SER A 62 -4.99 -0.67 -5.00
CA SER A 62 -4.04 0.29 -5.55
C SER A 62 -4.69 1.18 -6.62
N LEU A 63 -5.48 0.61 -7.52
CA LEU A 63 -6.23 1.35 -8.53
C LEU A 63 -7.26 2.27 -7.87
N LEU A 64 -8.00 1.78 -6.87
CA LEU A 64 -8.94 2.60 -6.12
C LEU A 64 -8.28 3.82 -5.49
N ILE A 65 -7.13 3.64 -4.82
CA ILE A 65 -6.38 4.75 -4.20
C ILE A 65 -5.92 5.75 -5.26
N LYS A 66 -5.34 5.28 -6.36
CA LYS A 66 -4.87 6.13 -7.46
C LYS A 66 -6.00 6.93 -8.09
N ASP A 67 -7.14 6.31 -8.33
CA ASP A 67 -8.33 6.97 -8.90
C ASP A 67 -8.89 8.03 -7.93
N LEU A 68 -9.04 7.70 -6.65
CA LEU A 68 -9.53 8.64 -5.66
C LEU A 68 -8.60 9.85 -5.47
N VAL A 69 -7.29 9.64 -5.48
CA VAL A 69 -6.33 10.75 -5.39
C VAL A 69 -6.37 11.60 -6.65
N ARG A 70 -6.32 11.00 -7.83
CA ARG A 70 -6.39 11.72 -9.13
C ARG A 70 -7.67 12.57 -9.25
N ASP A 71 -8.82 12.01 -8.86
CA ASP A 71 -10.11 12.67 -9.05
C ASP A 71 -10.35 13.81 -8.04
N ASN A 72 -9.64 13.84 -6.92
CA ASN A 72 -9.85 14.83 -5.86
C ASN A 72 -8.66 15.79 -5.66
N LEU A 73 -7.47 15.44 -6.14
CA LEU A 73 -6.25 16.17 -5.89
C LEU A 73 -5.39 16.28 -7.16
N GLU A 74 -4.75 17.43 -7.34
CA GLU A 74 -3.72 17.65 -8.37
C GLU A 74 -2.33 17.50 -7.77
N ILE A 75 -1.99 16.27 -7.34
CA ILE A 75 -0.71 15.97 -6.68
C ILE A 75 -0.09 14.68 -7.26
N ASP A 76 1.23 14.59 -7.20
CA ASP A 76 1.95 13.37 -7.54
C ASP A 76 1.80 12.34 -6.42
N LEU A 77 1.34 11.14 -6.75
CA LEU A 77 1.18 10.04 -5.81
C LEU A 77 2.26 8.99 -6.03
N THR A 78 2.97 8.64 -4.96
CA THR A 78 3.74 7.40 -4.84
C THR A 78 2.99 6.45 -3.91
N LEU A 79 2.64 5.26 -4.40
CA LEU A 79 1.90 4.26 -3.63
C LEU A 79 2.79 3.04 -3.36
N ILE A 80 3.03 2.74 -2.08
CA ILE A 80 3.81 1.59 -1.66
C ILE A 80 2.97 0.61 -0.84
N TYR A 81 3.31 -0.67 -0.91
CA TYR A 81 2.69 -1.71 -0.10
C TYR A 81 3.47 -1.94 1.19
N GLY A 82 2.78 -1.93 2.33
CA GLY A 82 3.36 -2.06 3.67
C GLY A 82 2.81 -3.23 4.50
N GLY A 83 2.23 -4.24 3.86
CA GLY A 83 1.91 -5.50 4.53
C GLY A 83 3.14 -6.39 4.71
N SER A 84 2.95 -7.71 4.79
CA SER A 84 4.07 -8.64 4.90
C SER A 84 4.83 -8.74 3.58
N VAL A 85 6.09 -8.29 3.58
CA VAL A 85 7.01 -8.37 2.42
C VAL A 85 8.22 -9.22 2.79
N THR A 86 8.43 -10.29 2.03
CA THR A 86 9.60 -11.17 2.10
C THR A 86 10.29 -11.21 0.75
N PRO A 87 11.56 -11.69 0.65
CA PRO A 87 12.23 -11.85 -0.65
C PRO A 87 11.45 -12.70 -1.66
N GLU A 88 10.69 -13.69 -1.17
CA GLU A 88 9.86 -14.56 -2.00
C GLU A 88 8.61 -13.83 -2.51
N SER A 89 7.89 -13.14 -1.61
CA SER A 89 6.65 -12.44 -1.97
C SER A 89 6.91 -11.19 -2.82
N ALA A 90 8.02 -10.49 -2.60
CA ALA A 90 8.38 -9.26 -3.27
C ALA A 90 8.38 -9.39 -4.80
N LYS A 91 8.86 -10.51 -5.33
CA LYS A 91 8.91 -10.78 -6.78
C LYS A 91 7.53 -10.80 -7.44
N ASN A 92 6.51 -11.23 -6.71
CA ASN A 92 5.14 -11.26 -7.20
C ASN A 92 4.43 -9.93 -6.93
N LEU A 93 4.64 -9.35 -5.76
CA LEU A 93 4.09 -8.05 -5.39
C LEU A 93 4.60 -6.92 -6.30
N ALA A 94 5.86 -6.97 -6.74
CA ALA A 94 6.44 -6.00 -7.66
C ALA A 94 5.80 -5.99 -9.07
N LYS A 95 5.02 -7.02 -9.40
CA LYS A 95 4.29 -7.11 -10.69
C LYS A 95 2.88 -6.54 -10.62
N VAL A 96 2.42 -6.17 -9.44
CA VAL A 96 1.07 -5.64 -9.25
C VAL A 96 1.03 -4.21 -9.78
N ASP A 97 0.11 -3.97 -10.70
CA ASP A 97 -0.09 -2.66 -11.27
C ASP A 97 -0.52 -1.64 -10.19
N GLY A 98 0.10 -0.48 -10.23
CA GLY A 98 -0.22 0.59 -9.32
C GLY A 98 0.63 0.65 -8.04
N ILE A 99 1.52 -0.33 -7.79
CA ILE A 99 2.46 -0.30 -6.67
C ILE A 99 3.84 0.18 -7.14
N ASP A 100 4.36 1.21 -6.49
CA ASP A 100 5.62 1.86 -6.84
C ASP A 100 6.78 1.36 -5.96
N GLY A 101 6.50 0.60 -4.88
CA GLY A 101 7.52 0.10 -3.97
C GLY A 101 6.95 -0.57 -2.72
N PHE A 102 7.81 -0.76 -1.73
CA PHE A 102 7.46 -1.45 -0.48
C PHE A 102 7.87 -0.68 0.77
N LEU A 103 7.07 -0.79 1.83
CA LEU A 103 7.45 -0.46 3.19
C LEU A 103 7.78 -1.78 3.91
N VAL A 104 9.07 -2.04 4.10
CA VAL A 104 9.56 -3.33 4.58
C VAL A 104 9.72 -3.32 6.09
N GLY A 105 9.04 -4.23 6.78
CA GLY A 105 9.17 -4.44 8.22
C GLY A 105 10.35 -5.35 8.61
N ASN A 106 10.06 -6.52 9.19
CA ASN A 106 11.07 -7.42 9.77
C ASN A 106 12.20 -7.81 8.82
N ALA A 107 11.92 -8.04 7.54
CA ALA A 107 12.94 -8.39 6.54
C ALA A 107 13.97 -7.26 6.32
N SER A 108 13.71 -6.04 6.76
CA SER A 108 14.69 -4.94 6.71
C SER A 108 15.80 -5.08 7.75
N LEU A 109 15.64 -5.94 8.76
CA LEU A 109 16.65 -6.21 9.80
C LEU A 109 17.79 -7.09 9.29
N ASP A 110 17.57 -7.86 8.22
CA ASP A 110 18.61 -8.62 7.53
C ASP A 110 19.03 -7.90 6.24
N PRO A 111 20.30 -7.47 6.11
CA PRO A 111 20.74 -6.73 4.92
C PRO A 111 20.62 -7.51 3.61
N LYS A 112 20.71 -8.84 3.65
CA LYS A 112 20.61 -9.69 2.46
C LYS A 112 19.14 -9.81 2.03
N GLU A 113 18.24 -10.04 2.97
CA GLU A 113 16.81 -10.08 2.68
C GLU A 113 16.33 -8.73 2.12
N PHE A 114 16.73 -7.62 2.75
CA PHE A 114 16.38 -6.30 2.29
C PHE A 114 16.93 -6.00 0.88
N ALA A 115 18.18 -6.36 0.60
CA ALA A 115 18.76 -6.21 -0.73
C ALA A 115 18.01 -7.04 -1.79
N ASN A 116 17.63 -8.27 -1.47
CA ASN A 116 16.85 -9.13 -2.38
C ASN A 116 15.46 -8.56 -2.66
N ILE A 117 14.81 -7.94 -1.66
CA ILE A 117 13.55 -7.25 -1.86
C ILE A 117 13.73 -6.03 -2.78
N ALA A 118 14.76 -5.21 -2.55
CA ALA A 118 15.05 -4.05 -3.39
C ALA A 118 15.27 -4.44 -4.86
N GLN A 119 16.01 -5.52 -5.13
CA GLN A 119 16.26 -6.04 -6.48
C GLN A 119 14.98 -6.51 -7.18
N SER A 120 13.92 -6.82 -6.47
CA SER A 120 12.64 -7.23 -7.10
C SER A 120 11.89 -6.07 -7.75
N LEU A 121 12.29 -4.83 -7.48
CA LEU A 121 11.70 -3.60 -8.05
C LEU A 121 12.46 -3.09 -9.28
N GLU A 122 13.58 -3.73 -9.64
CA GLU A 122 14.37 -3.40 -10.84
C GLU A 122 13.78 -4.08 -12.10
#